data_e9e2318064f3c38c4562f48fd5281ef1
#
_entry.id   e9e2318064f3c38c4562f48fd5281ef1
#
_cell.length_a   1.000
_cell.length_b   1.000
_cell.length_c   1.000
_cell.angle_alpha   90.00
_cell.angle_beta   90.00
_cell.angle_gamma   90.00
#
_symmetry.space_group_name_H-M   'P 1'
#
loop_
_entity.id
_entity.type
_entity.pdbx_description
1 polymer ?
#
loop_
_entity_poly.entity_id
_entity_poly.type
_entity_poly.pdbx_seq_one_letter_code
_entity_poly.pdbx_strand_id
1 'polypeptide(L)'
;MVNEYIARRVLPWCALIAVFVIAGSASAQDFILDPEGEWMIENQAVEGSDEWTLAQAAALIADDRPDEARKLLDPWIEINERIESAWLPRGYLLRGDARVMQGDEYKALYDYEAIIRQFPGSEEYETAVVREMDIAQRYLGGMRRKLWGLIRVEPARRMGEELMIRVQERLPGSRISEEAAIRLAEHYYNMRDLGLAKEMFDIFQRNYPDSEYGKDALLGQIFTNVAQFKGPQYDASGLIEAELLLDRFVRRYPADALRSGIAEGLGSRIDESRAQQILETGRWYISRGDEPSARFVFKRLLRLHPATNAAQTTIRIMEREGWIEKPADQESAEVEQSEVGS
;
A
#
# COMPACT_ATOMS: atom_id res chain seq x y z
N MET A 1 -3.90 14.64 -10.73
CA MET A 1 -4.19 13.41 -11.47
C MET A 1 -3.68 12.14 -10.75
N VAL A 2 -2.43 12.07 -10.27
CA VAL A 2 -1.91 10.90 -9.54
C VAL A 2 -2.65 10.66 -8.21
N ASN A 3 -3.01 11.71 -7.50
CA ASN A 3 -3.73 11.63 -6.22
C ASN A 3 -5.19 11.14 -6.37
N GLU A 4 -5.84 11.39 -7.51
CA GLU A 4 -7.23 10.96 -7.75
C GLU A 4 -7.34 9.48 -8.15
N TYR A 5 -6.30 8.92 -8.76
CA TYR A 5 -6.29 7.50 -9.14
C TYR A 5 -6.17 6.58 -7.92
N ILE A 6 -5.36 6.98 -6.94
CA ILE A 6 -5.21 6.27 -5.66
C ILE A 6 -6.47 6.49 -4.78
N ALA A 7 -7.02 7.71 -4.75
CA ALA A 7 -8.19 8.01 -3.93
C ALA A 7 -9.48 7.31 -4.41
N ARG A 8 -9.65 7.10 -5.72
CA ARG A 8 -10.86 6.43 -6.26
C ARG A 8 -10.91 4.92 -6.03
N ARG A 9 -9.77 4.25 -5.78
CA ARG A 9 -9.73 2.81 -5.49
C ARG A 9 -9.81 2.48 -3.99
N VAL A 10 -9.48 3.42 -3.12
CA VAL A 10 -9.54 3.19 -1.66
C VAL A 10 -10.98 3.30 -1.12
N LEU A 11 -11.84 4.13 -1.72
CA LEU A 11 -13.21 4.34 -1.24
C LEU A 11 -14.18 3.12 -1.39
N PRO A 12 -14.14 2.28 -2.44
CA PRO A 12 -15.07 1.15 -2.51
C PRO A 12 -14.66 -0.05 -1.63
N TRP A 13 -13.40 -0.13 -1.20
CA TRP A 13 -12.92 -1.25 -0.39
C TRP A 13 -13.23 -1.11 1.09
N CYS A 14 -13.30 0.11 1.62
CA CYS A 14 -13.78 0.33 2.99
C CYS A 14 -15.26 -0.07 3.17
N ALA A 15 -16.07 0.00 2.11
CA ALA A 15 -17.47 -0.43 2.16
C ALA A 15 -17.63 -1.96 2.01
N LEU A 16 -16.68 -2.64 1.37
CA LEU A 16 -16.71 -4.10 1.21
C LEU A 16 -16.17 -4.85 2.43
N ILE A 17 -15.21 -4.27 3.16
CA ILE A 17 -14.69 -4.83 4.41
C ILE A 17 -15.75 -4.79 5.52
N ALA A 18 -16.63 -3.78 5.54
CA ALA A 18 -17.74 -3.71 6.49
C ALA A 18 -18.80 -4.82 6.29
N VAL A 19 -18.88 -5.42 5.10
CA VAL A 19 -19.83 -6.52 4.82
C VAL A 19 -19.23 -7.89 5.16
N PHE A 20 -17.90 -8.05 5.14
CA PHE A 20 -17.26 -9.33 5.46
C PHE A 20 -17.04 -9.57 6.96
N VAL A 21 -17.10 -8.53 7.79
CA VAL A 21 -17.02 -8.66 9.26
C VAL A 21 -18.32 -9.20 9.86
N ILE A 22 -19.43 -9.22 9.09
CA ILE A 22 -20.73 -9.77 9.52
C ILE A 22 -20.90 -11.25 9.11
N ALA A 23 -19.99 -11.83 8.36
CA ALA A 23 -19.89 -13.27 8.32
C ALA A 23 -19.26 -13.73 9.64
N GLY A 24 -20.03 -13.56 10.71
CA GLY A 24 -19.78 -14.26 11.95
C GLY A 24 -19.48 -15.71 11.60
N SER A 25 -18.42 -16.27 12.13
CA SER A 25 -18.23 -17.69 12.20
C SER A 25 -19.57 -18.28 12.65
N ALA A 26 -20.44 -18.63 11.69
CA ALA A 26 -21.43 -19.61 11.93
C ALA A 26 -20.62 -20.80 12.41
N SER A 27 -20.56 -21.01 13.72
CA SER A 27 -20.17 -22.30 14.25
C SER A 27 -21.04 -23.26 13.48
N ALA A 28 -20.42 -24.09 12.63
CA ALA A 28 -21.14 -25.16 11.99
C ALA A 28 -21.77 -25.93 13.15
N GLN A 29 -23.07 -25.76 13.29
CA GLN A 29 -23.83 -26.58 14.19
C GLN A 29 -23.95 -27.90 13.44
N ASP A 30 -23.14 -28.87 13.83
CA ASP A 30 -23.28 -30.21 13.34
C ASP A 30 -24.59 -30.77 13.93
N PHE A 31 -25.53 -31.03 13.04
CA PHE A 31 -26.79 -31.67 13.39
C PHE A 31 -26.67 -33.16 13.11
N ILE A 32 -26.89 -33.98 14.11
CA ILE A 32 -27.08 -35.42 13.95
C ILE A 32 -28.57 -35.77 14.02
N LEU A 33 -28.93 -36.76 13.21
CA LEU A 33 -30.24 -37.38 13.26
C LEU A 33 -30.24 -38.39 14.44
N ASP A 34 -31.09 -38.21 15.43
CA ASP A 34 -31.23 -39.20 16.48
C ASP A 34 -31.91 -40.50 15.95
N PRO A 35 -31.88 -41.60 16.71
CA PRO A 35 -32.54 -42.85 16.30
C PRO A 35 -34.05 -42.73 16.07
N GLU A 36 -34.65 -41.65 16.55
CA GLU A 36 -36.09 -41.36 16.41
C GLU A 36 -36.39 -40.45 15.21
N GLY A 37 -35.33 -39.97 14.49
CA GLY A 37 -35.43 -39.19 13.27
C GLY A 37 -35.59 -37.69 13.49
N GLU A 38 -35.29 -37.20 14.68
CA GLU A 38 -35.23 -35.78 14.98
C GLU A 38 -33.81 -35.22 14.84
N TRP A 39 -33.70 -34.00 14.32
CA TRP A 39 -32.41 -33.30 14.18
C TRP A 39 -31.98 -32.73 15.54
N MET A 40 -30.96 -33.34 16.16
CA MET A 40 -30.35 -32.82 17.36
C MET A 40 -29.04 -32.10 17.02
N ILE A 41 -28.74 -31.05 17.80
CA ILE A 41 -27.44 -30.37 17.72
C ILE A 41 -26.41 -31.26 18.41
N GLU A 42 -25.39 -31.70 17.66
CA GLU A 42 -24.43 -32.72 18.09
C GLU A 42 -23.60 -32.30 19.30
N ASN A 43 -23.42 -31.03 19.59
CA ASN A 43 -22.67 -30.56 20.76
C ASN A 43 -23.26 -29.25 21.29
N GLN A 44 -24.25 -29.32 22.14
CA GLN A 44 -24.45 -28.21 23.08
C GLN A 44 -23.36 -28.29 24.16
N ALA A 45 -22.49 -27.27 24.16
CA ALA A 45 -21.50 -27.16 25.21
C ALA A 45 -22.17 -27.25 26.59
N VAL A 46 -21.69 -28.15 27.43
CA VAL A 46 -22.27 -28.40 28.75
C VAL A 46 -22.11 -27.14 29.59
N GLU A 47 -23.20 -26.70 30.22
CA GLU A 47 -23.18 -25.52 31.09
C GLU A 47 -22.07 -25.64 32.15
N GLY A 48 -21.22 -24.60 32.23
CA GLY A 48 -20.08 -24.57 33.16
C GLY A 48 -18.79 -25.20 32.59
N SER A 49 -18.80 -25.77 31.37
CA SER A 49 -17.57 -26.19 30.69
C SER A 49 -16.79 -24.99 30.14
N ASP A 50 -15.49 -25.21 29.83
CA ASP A 50 -14.65 -24.21 29.17
C ASP A 50 -15.25 -23.78 27.82
N GLU A 51 -15.70 -24.75 27.03
CA GLU A 51 -16.34 -24.53 25.74
C GLU A 51 -17.61 -23.66 25.87
N TRP A 52 -18.47 -23.94 26.85
CA TRP A 52 -19.67 -23.15 27.11
C TRP A 52 -19.31 -21.70 27.49
N THR A 53 -18.32 -21.51 28.36
CA THR A 53 -17.84 -20.18 28.76
C THR A 53 -17.33 -19.37 27.59
N LEU A 54 -16.53 -20.00 26.73
CA LEU A 54 -16.00 -19.35 25.54
C LEU A 54 -17.07 -19.06 24.47
N ALA A 55 -18.06 -19.97 24.32
CA ALA A 55 -19.20 -19.73 23.43
C ALA A 55 -20.05 -18.55 23.92
N GLN A 56 -20.31 -18.44 25.24
CA GLN A 56 -20.99 -17.27 25.79
C GLN A 56 -20.21 -15.98 25.59
N ALA A 57 -18.88 -16.00 25.82
CA ALA A 57 -18.05 -14.82 25.56
C ALA A 57 -18.08 -14.40 24.10
N ALA A 58 -18.05 -15.36 23.16
CA ALA A 58 -18.17 -15.10 21.73
C ALA A 58 -19.53 -14.48 21.37
N ALA A 59 -20.62 -14.98 21.94
CA ALA A 59 -21.96 -14.41 21.75
C ALA A 59 -22.06 -12.97 22.27
N LEU A 60 -21.49 -12.68 23.46
CA LEU A 60 -21.46 -11.33 24.00
C LEU A 60 -20.66 -10.35 23.12
N ILE A 61 -19.57 -10.82 22.52
CA ILE A 61 -18.78 -10.03 21.54
C ILE A 61 -19.62 -9.75 20.29
N ALA A 62 -20.31 -10.77 19.78
CA ALA A 62 -21.20 -10.61 18.60
C ALA A 62 -22.36 -9.64 18.86
N ASP A 63 -22.86 -9.60 20.11
CA ASP A 63 -23.91 -8.69 20.58
C ASP A 63 -23.41 -7.26 20.92
N ASP A 64 -22.14 -6.93 20.59
CA ASP A 64 -21.51 -5.64 20.94
C ASP A 64 -21.47 -5.34 22.44
N ARG A 65 -21.24 -6.37 23.26
CA ARG A 65 -21.14 -6.31 24.74
C ARG A 65 -19.74 -6.71 25.26
N PRO A 66 -18.67 -6.03 24.80
CA PRO A 66 -17.29 -6.44 25.11
C PRO A 66 -16.94 -6.35 26.60
N ASP A 67 -17.59 -5.46 27.36
CA ASP A 67 -17.38 -5.33 28.81
C ASP A 67 -17.83 -6.57 29.56
N GLU A 68 -18.93 -7.16 29.14
CA GLU A 68 -19.48 -8.37 29.77
C GLU A 68 -18.68 -9.61 29.37
N ALA A 69 -18.29 -9.69 28.07
CA ALA A 69 -17.40 -10.73 27.61
C ALA A 69 -16.08 -10.74 28.41
N ARG A 70 -15.49 -9.57 28.66
CA ARG A 70 -14.28 -9.48 29.49
C ARG A 70 -14.46 -9.86 30.93
N LYS A 71 -15.59 -9.49 31.56
CA LYS A 71 -15.90 -9.93 32.94
C LYS A 71 -15.95 -11.43 33.06
N LEU A 72 -16.34 -12.12 32.01
CA LEU A 72 -16.36 -13.58 31.95
C LEU A 72 -14.96 -14.15 31.66
N LEU A 73 -14.24 -13.57 30.72
CA LEU A 73 -12.96 -14.07 30.24
C LEU A 73 -11.78 -13.77 31.18
N ASP A 74 -11.72 -12.60 31.83
CA ASP A 74 -10.56 -12.23 32.64
C ASP A 74 -10.32 -13.24 33.79
N PRO A 75 -11.34 -13.62 34.66
CA PRO A 75 -11.14 -14.63 35.69
C PRO A 75 -10.96 -16.04 35.13
N TRP A 76 -11.64 -16.36 34.01
CA TRP A 76 -11.50 -17.66 33.36
C TRP A 76 -10.07 -17.88 32.86
N ILE A 77 -9.46 -16.90 32.20
CA ILE A 77 -8.08 -16.99 31.73
C ILE A 77 -7.11 -17.13 32.92
N GLU A 78 -7.28 -16.34 34.00
CA GLU A 78 -6.41 -16.43 35.17
C GLU A 78 -6.39 -17.84 35.81
N ILE A 79 -7.52 -18.52 35.80
CA ILE A 79 -7.62 -19.89 36.28
C ILE A 79 -6.97 -20.87 35.33
N ASN A 80 -7.27 -20.72 34.02
CA ASN A 80 -6.85 -21.65 32.98
C ASN A 80 -5.35 -21.53 32.63
N GLU A 81 -4.73 -20.38 32.82
CA GLU A 81 -3.26 -20.22 32.74
C GLU A 81 -2.52 -21.11 33.75
N ARG A 82 -3.08 -21.30 34.96
CA ARG A 82 -2.46 -22.13 36.02
C ARG A 82 -2.49 -23.62 35.70
N ILE A 83 -3.47 -24.06 34.93
CA ILE A 83 -3.65 -25.47 34.56
C ILE A 83 -3.23 -25.77 33.12
N GLU A 84 -2.68 -24.78 32.41
CA GLU A 84 -2.24 -24.88 31.02
C GLU A 84 -3.32 -25.46 30.09
N SER A 85 -4.56 -24.94 30.21
CA SER A 85 -5.69 -25.43 29.43
C SER A 85 -5.48 -25.31 27.94
N ALA A 86 -5.88 -26.33 27.18
CA ALA A 86 -5.86 -26.31 25.72
C ALA A 86 -6.77 -25.23 25.08
N TRP A 87 -7.72 -24.70 25.86
CA TRP A 87 -8.65 -23.67 25.43
C TRP A 87 -8.10 -22.23 25.56
N LEU A 88 -6.92 -22.06 26.17
CA LEU A 88 -6.30 -20.73 26.34
C LEU A 88 -6.16 -19.93 25.05
N PRO A 89 -5.74 -20.49 23.89
CA PRO A 89 -5.63 -19.72 22.66
C PRO A 89 -6.97 -19.06 22.29
N ARG A 90 -8.06 -19.81 22.39
CA ARG A 90 -9.40 -19.28 22.11
C ARG A 90 -9.81 -18.20 23.10
N GLY A 91 -9.52 -18.39 24.39
CA GLY A 91 -9.78 -17.40 25.44
C GLY A 91 -9.02 -16.09 25.20
N TYR A 92 -7.72 -16.16 24.87
CA TYR A 92 -6.93 -14.99 24.55
C TYR A 92 -7.44 -14.28 23.28
N LEU A 93 -7.81 -15.03 22.23
CA LEU A 93 -8.36 -14.44 21.00
C LEU A 93 -9.62 -13.62 21.29
N LEU A 94 -10.57 -14.20 21.99
CA LEU A 94 -11.82 -13.53 22.37
C LEU A 94 -11.58 -12.32 23.27
N ARG A 95 -10.67 -12.43 24.26
CA ARG A 95 -10.33 -11.28 25.11
C ARG A 95 -9.65 -10.17 24.32
N GLY A 96 -8.79 -10.51 23.39
CA GLY A 96 -8.16 -9.57 22.47
C GLY A 96 -9.20 -8.85 21.63
N ASP A 97 -10.13 -9.58 21.01
CA ASP A 97 -11.21 -9.01 20.21
C ASP A 97 -12.10 -8.07 21.05
N ALA A 98 -12.48 -8.47 22.27
CA ALA A 98 -13.22 -7.61 23.18
C ALA A 98 -12.45 -6.32 23.55
N ARG A 99 -11.13 -6.40 23.74
CA ARG A 99 -10.28 -5.23 24.00
C ARG A 99 -10.21 -4.29 22.79
N VAL A 100 -10.14 -4.84 21.58
CA VAL A 100 -10.19 -4.03 20.36
C VAL A 100 -11.50 -3.27 20.24
N MET A 101 -12.65 -3.92 20.54
CA MET A 101 -13.96 -3.27 20.54
C MET A 101 -14.06 -2.14 21.58
N GLN A 102 -13.41 -2.30 22.73
CA GLN A 102 -13.27 -1.23 23.74
C GLN A 102 -12.29 -0.12 23.33
N GLY A 103 -11.63 -0.30 22.17
CA GLY A 103 -10.60 0.61 21.67
C GLY A 103 -9.30 0.55 22.49
N ASP A 104 -8.98 -0.59 23.08
CA ASP A 104 -7.72 -0.85 23.79
C ASP A 104 -6.84 -1.81 22.99
N GLU A 105 -6.56 -1.42 21.74
CA GLU A 105 -5.80 -2.20 20.77
C GLU A 105 -4.43 -2.60 21.32
N TYR A 106 -3.82 -1.72 22.12
CA TYR A 106 -2.49 -1.98 22.68
C TYR A 106 -2.51 -3.17 23.65
N LYS A 107 -3.55 -3.30 24.47
CA LYS A 107 -3.68 -4.47 25.36
C LYS A 107 -4.12 -5.73 24.61
N ALA A 108 -4.91 -5.57 23.54
CA ALA A 108 -5.27 -6.68 22.67
C ALA A 108 -4.02 -7.34 22.04
N LEU A 109 -3.01 -6.57 21.66
CA LEU A 109 -1.75 -7.11 21.15
C LEU A 109 -1.05 -8.05 22.11
N TYR A 110 -1.18 -7.87 23.43
CA TYR A 110 -0.63 -8.83 24.41
C TYR A 110 -1.33 -10.18 24.35
N ASP A 111 -2.65 -10.19 24.13
CA ASP A 111 -3.41 -11.43 24.02
C ASP A 111 -3.06 -12.18 22.74
N TYR A 112 -3.00 -11.48 21.60
CA TYR A 112 -2.63 -12.09 20.32
C TYR A 112 -1.17 -12.57 20.33
N GLU A 113 -0.26 -11.80 20.93
CA GLU A 113 1.14 -12.19 21.07
C GLU A 113 1.32 -13.40 21.99
N ALA A 114 0.45 -13.58 23.02
CA ALA A 114 0.44 -14.78 23.85
C ALA A 114 0.12 -16.03 23.01
N ILE A 115 -0.89 -15.95 22.14
CA ILE A 115 -1.23 -17.04 21.21
C ILE A 115 -0.04 -17.36 20.31
N ILE A 116 0.52 -16.34 19.67
CA ILE A 116 1.58 -16.50 18.69
C ILE A 116 2.85 -17.11 19.27
N ARG A 117 3.20 -16.74 20.50
CA ARG A 117 4.44 -17.22 21.15
C ARG A 117 4.29 -18.54 21.86
N GLN A 118 3.16 -18.74 22.52
CA GLN A 118 2.98 -19.90 23.40
C GLN A 118 2.27 -21.05 22.69
N PHE A 119 1.43 -20.74 21.68
CA PHE A 119 0.58 -21.72 21.02
C PHE A 119 0.70 -21.68 19.47
N PRO A 120 1.92 -21.80 18.93
CA PRO A 120 2.14 -21.66 17.48
C PRO A 120 1.47 -22.74 16.62
N GLY A 121 0.99 -23.80 17.23
CA GLY A 121 0.25 -24.90 16.57
C GLY A 121 -1.26 -24.85 16.76
N SER A 122 -1.80 -23.81 17.42
CA SER A 122 -3.24 -23.68 17.62
C SER A 122 -3.96 -23.19 16.37
N GLU A 123 -5.25 -23.49 16.26
CA GLU A 123 -6.12 -22.99 15.18
C GLU A 123 -6.24 -21.47 15.19
N GLU A 124 -6.08 -20.84 16.34
CA GLU A 124 -6.16 -19.40 16.53
C GLU A 124 -4.89 -18.65 16.08
N TYR A 125 -3.78 -19.34 15.81
CA TYR A 125 -2.50 -18.72 15.48
C TYR A 125 -2.59 -17.76 14.28
N GLU A 126 -3.09 -18.25 13.16
CA GLU A 126 -3.22 -17.43 11.95
C GLU A 126 -4.19 -16.26 12.17
N THR A 127 -5.31 -16.52 12.85
CA THR A 127 -6.29 -15.48 13.19
C THR A 127 -5.66 -14.40 14.07
N ALA A 128 -4.83 -14.75 15.04
CA ALA A 128 -4.13 -13.80 15.90
C ALA A 128 -3.17 -12.92 15.10
N VAL A 129 -2.43 -13.48 14.15
CA VAL A 129 -1.56 -12.71 13.24
C VAL A 129 -2.36 -11.75 12.36
N VAL A 130 -3.52 -12.16 11.83
CA VAL A 130 -4.43 -11.29 11.09
C VAL A 130 -4.93 -10.14 11.94
N ARG A 131 -5.31 -10.40 13.22
CA ARG A 131 -5.74 -9.35 14.14
C ARG A 131 -4.64 -8.33 14.43
N GLU A 132 -3.39 -8.79 14.56
CA GLU A 132 -2.24 -7.87 14.67
C GLU A 132 -2.05 -7.01 13.43
N MET A 133 -2.22 -7.59 12.24
CA MET A 133 -2.16 -6.85 10.98
C MET A 133 -3.25 -5.77 10.91
N ASP A 134 -4.48 -6.08 11.33
CA ASP A 134 -5.58 -5.11 11.39
C ASP A 134 -5.25 -3.91 12.30
N ILE A 135 -4.66 -4.18 13.45
CA ILE A 135 -4.19 -3.11 14.38
C ILE A 135 -3.06 -2.32 13.74
N ALA A 136 -2.11 -3.00 13.09
CA ALA A 136 -1.01 -2.36 12.40
C ALA A 136 -1.50 -1.39 11.31
N GLN A 137 -2.47 -1.79 10.49
CA GLN A 137 -3.09 -0.94 9.46
C GLN A 137 -3.72 0.31 10.07
N ARG A 138 -4.44 0.18 11.20
CA ARG A 138 -5.02 1.32 11.91
C ARG A 138 -3.94 2.29 12.41
N TYR A 139 -2.83 1.78 12.95
CA TYR A 139 -1.69 2.59 13.41
C TYR A 139 -0.99 3.30 12.26
N LEU A 140 -0.78 2.62 11.12
CA LEU A 140 -0.24 3.22 9.90
C LEU A 140 -1.18 4.30 9.34
N GLY A 141 -2.50 4.10 9.45
CA GLY A 141 -3.54 5.07 9.09
C GLY A 141 -3.61 6.29 10.02
N GLY A 142 -2.73 6.37 11.04
CA GLY A 142 -2.63 7.52 11.94
C GLY A 142 -3.39 7.38 13.26
N MET A 143 -3.96 6.21 13.56
CA MET A 143 -4.55 5.96 14.87
C MET A 143 -3.48 6.11 15.95
N ARG A 144 -3.84 6.82 17.02
CA ARG A 144 -2.97 7.01 18.19
C ARG A 144 -3.30 5.99 19.26
N ARG A 145 -2.28 5.54 19.99
CA ARG A 145 -2.44 4.68 21.15
C ARG A 145 -3.02 5.46 22.33
N LYS A 146 -3.85 4.80 23.13
CA LYS A 146 -4.36 5.37 24.39
C LYS A 146 -3.24 5.44 25.43
N LEU A 147 -3.04 6.61 26.02
CA LEU A 147 -2.21 6.80 27.20
C LEU A 147 -3.07 6.51 28.45
N TRP A 148 -2.61 5.60 29.31
CA TRP A 148 -3.32 5.10 30.51
C TRP A 148 -4.74 4.55 30.22
N GLY A 149 -5.00 4.11 28.98
CA GLY A 149 -6.32 3.59 28.61
C GLY A 149 -7.41 4.65 28.39
N LEU A 150 -7.11 5.95 28.53
CA LEU A 150 -8.11 7.02 28.52
C LEU A 150 -8.03 7.91 27.27
N ILE A 151 -6.86 8.45 26.95
CA ILE A 151 -6.70 9.49 25.94
C ILE A 151 -5.79 8.99 24.80
N ARG A 152 -6.24 9.09 23.53
CA ARG A 152 -5.46 8.73 22.33
C ARG A 152 -4.51 9.87 21.94
N VAL A 153 -3.29 9.84 22.47
CA VAL A 153 -2.28 10.89 22.24
C VAL A 153 -0.94 10.36 21.73
N GLU A 154 -0.61 9.11 22.00
CA GLU A 154 0.70 8.55 21.69
C GLU A 154 0.79 8.08 20.23
N PRO A 155 1.78 8.59 19.46
CA PRO A 155 1.99 8.13 18.08
C PRO A 155 2.31 6.64 18.04
N ALA A 156 1.57 5.88 17.24
CA ALA A 156 1.73 4.42 17.14
C ALA A 156 2.25 3.94 15.78
N ARG A 157 2.62 4.86 14.88
CA ARG A 157 3.06 4.53 13.52
C ARG A 157 4.22 3.54 13.48
N ARG A 158 5.29 3.80 14.25
CA ARG A 158 6.46 2.89 14.29
C ARG A 158 6.09 1.48 14.76
N MET A 159 5.14 1.37 15.68
CA MET A 159 4.60 0.08 16.10
C MET A 159 3.83 -0.59 14.95
N GLY A 160 3.05 0.17 14.16
CA GLY A 160 2.38 -0.35 12.98
C GLY A 160 3.36 -0.87 11.92
N GLU A 161 4.44 -0.14 11.65
CA GLU A 161 5.52 -0.56 10.75
C GLU A 161 6.16 -1.87 11.24
N GLU A 162 6.51 -1.95 12.53
CA GLU A 162 7.10 -3.13 13.15
C GLU A 162 6.16 -4.36 13.10
N LEU A 163 4.88 -4.17 13.39
CA LEU A 163 3.89 -5.24 13.31
C LEU A 163 3.73 -5.77 11.87
N MET A 164 3.73 -4.90 10.85
CA MET A 164 3.69 -5.32 9.44
C MET A 164 4.90 -6.17 9.05
N ILE A 165 6.07 -5.86 9.60
CA ILE A 165 7.29 -6.67 9.38
C ILE A 165 7.13 -8.04 10.07
N ARG A 166 6.69 -8.05 11.33
CA ARG A 166 6.47 -9.30 12.10
C ARG A 166 5.44 -10.23 11.43
N VAL A 167 4.37 -9.69 10.85
CA VAL A 167 3.39 -10.48 10.09
C VAL A 167 4.06 -11.24 8.95
N GLN A 168 4.96 -10.58 8.21
CA GLN A 168 5.72 -11.22 7.13
C GLN A 168 6.67 -12.31 7.62
N GLU A 169 7.28 -12.12 8.80
CA GLU A 169 8.18 -13.09 9.44
C GLU A 169 7.42 -14.32 9.98
N ARG A 170 6.18 -14.14 10.45
CA ARG A 170 5.37 -15.19 11.07
C ARG A 170 4.65 -16.10 10.09
N LEU A 171 4.22 -15.55 8.97
CA LEU A 171 3.47 -16.25 7.92
C LEU A 171 4.15 -16.11 6.54
N PRO A 172 5.44 -16.47 6.39
CA PRO A 172 6.18 -16.25 5.17
C PRO A 172 5.53 -16.95 3.98
N GLY A 173 5.41 -16.25 2.85
CA GLY A 173 4.80 -16.79 1.63
C GLY A 173 3.28 -16.91 1.66
N SER A 174 2.62 -16.50 2.74
CA SER A 174 1.16 -16.46 2.81
C SER A 174 0.61 -15.21 2.12
N ARG A 175 -0.67 -15.25 1.76
CA ARG A 175 -1.39 -14.08 1.24
C ARG A 175 -1.40 -12.91 2.23
N ILE A 176 -1.45 -13.20 3.52
CA ILE A 176 -1.42 -12.20 4.60
C ILE A 176 -0.07 -11.48 4.61
N SER A 177 1.01 -12.24 4.44
CA SER A 177 2.37 -11.70 4.32
C SER A 177 2.53 -10.81 3.07
N GLU A 178 1.98 -11.22 1.93
CA GLU A 178 1.96 -10.40 0.72
C GLU A 178 1.19 -9.08 0.94
N GLU A 179 0.02 -9.16 1.56
CA GLU A 179 -0.78 -7.97 1.87
C GLU A 179 -0.04 -7.04 2.84
N ALA A 180 0.57 -7.56 3.89
CA ALA A 180 1.36 -6.77 4.82
C ALA A 180 2.53 -6.05 4.12
N ALA A 181 3.23 -6.75 3.23
CA ALA A 181 4.36 -6.20 2.49
C ALA A 181 3.95 -5.06 1.55
N ILE A 182 2.89 -5.25 0.76
CA ILE A 182 2.42 -4.21 -0.17
C ILE A 182 1.87 -2.98 0.59
N ARG A 183 1.11 -3.20 1.68
CA ARG A 183 0.60 -2.11 2.53
C ARG A 183 1.72 -1.29 3.17
N LEU A 184 2.81 -1.93 3.58
CA LEU A 184 3.96 -1.24 4.14
C LEU A 184 4.68 -0.38 3.08
N ALA A 185 4.85 -0.89 1.86
CA ALA A 185 5.42 -0.15 0.74
C ALA A 185 4.57 1.08 0.37
N GLU A 186 3.25 0.91 0.26
CA GLU A 186 2.30 1.99 0.02
C GLU A 186 2.32 3.04 1.14
N HIS A 187 2.45 2.61 2.39
CA HIS A 187 2.57 3.49 3.54
C HIS A 187 3.76 4.44 3.39
N TYR A 188 4.97 3.90 3.13
CA TYR A 188 6.15 4.74 2.93
C TYR A 188 6.01 5.68 1.74
N TYR A 189 5.41 5.23 0.65
CA TYR A 189 5.11 6.09 -0.49
C TYR A 189 4.21 7.27 -0.13
N ASN A 190 3.13 7.01 0.60
CA ASN A 190 2.18 8.02 1.07
C ASN A 190 2.82 9.01 2.05
N MET A 191 3.75 8.54 2.86
CA MET A 191 4.53 9.37 3.79
C MET A 191 5.63 10.18 3.11
N ARG A 192 5.81 10.02 1.79
CA ARG A 192 6.89 10.63 1.01
C ARG A 192 8.28 10.17 1.43
N ASP A 193 8.39 9.07 2.14
CA ASP A 193 9.67 8.37 2.31
C ASP A 193 9.94 7.50 1.09
N LEU A 194 10.32 8.20 -0.01
CA LEU A 194 10.48 7.56 -1.31
C LEU A 194 11.66 6.57 -1.35
N GLY A 195 12.62 6.71 -0.44
CA GLY A 195 13.74 5.79 -0.30
C GLY A 195 13.25 4.42 0.21
N LEU A 196 12.59 4.41 1.35
CA LEU A 196 12.01 3.20 1.92
C LEU A 196 10.91 2.62 1.02
N ALA A 197 10.07 3.47 0.41
CA ALA A 197 9.04 3.00 -0.52
C ALA A 197 9.63 2.21 -1.68
N LYS A 198 10.69 2.73 -2.31
CA LYS A 198 11.40 2.03 -3.39
C LYS A 198 11.92 0.67 -2.91
N GLU A 199 12.62 0.65 -1.79
CA GLU A 199 13.19 -0.57 -1.22
C GLU A 199 12.11 -1.61 -0.93
N MET A 200 10.99 -1.22 -0.31
CA MET A 200 9.89 -2.14 0.02
C MET A 200 9.19 -2.69 -1.23
N PHE A 201 8.94 -1.88 -2.25
CA PHE A 201 8.41 -2.37 -3.53
C PHE A 201 9.39 -3.33 -4.23
N ASP A 202 10.70 -3.06 -4.17
CA ASP A 202 11.73 -3.93 -4.73
C ASP A 202 11.80 -5.27 -4.00
N ILE A 203 11.72 -5.25 -2.66
CA ILE A 203 11.65 -6.45 -1.82
C ILE A 203 10.39 -7.25 -2.15
N PHE A 204 9.24 -6.58 -2.27
CA PHE A 204 7.98 -7.21 -2.62
C PHE A 204 8.08 -7.98 -3.93
N GLN A 205 8.57 -7.35 -4.99
CA GLN A 205 8.69 -7.97 -6.32
C GLN A 205 9.65 -9.17 -6.33
N ARG A 206 10.68 -9.17 -5.47
CA ARG A 206 11.60 -10.30 -5.34
C ARG A 206 11.01 -11.46 -4.56
N ASN A 207 10.30 -11.17 -3.48
CA ASN A 207 9.76 -12.19 -2.58
C ASN A 207 8.45 -12.80 -3.10
N TYR A 208 7.66 -12.02 -3.84
CA TYR A 208 6.32 -12.40 -4.31
C TYR A 208 6.14 -12.16 -5.81
N PRO A 209 6.93 -12.83 -6.69
CA PRO A 209 6.92 -12.57 -8.13
C PRO A 209 5.58 -12.88 -8.81
N ASP A 210 4.80 -13.81 -8.25
CA ASP A 210 3.52 -14.28 -8.80
C ASP A 210 2.29 -13.76 -8.03
N SER A 211 2.50 -12.82 -7.12
CA SER A 211 1.44 -12.22 -6.31
C SER A 211 0.39 -11.50 -7.15
N GLU A 212 -0.86 -11.56 -6.72
CA GLU A 212 -1.95 -10.75 -7.27
C GLU A 212 -1.69 -9.23 -7.15
N TYR A 213 -0.92 -8.80 -6.13
CA TYR A 213 -0.48 -7.42 -5.93
C TYR A 213 0.71 -7.02 -6.81
N GLY A 214 1.27 -7.95 -7.60
CA GLY A 214 2.47 -7.71 -8.42
C GLY A 214 2.31 -6.56 -9.41
N LYS A 215 1.08 -6.33 -9.92
CA LYS A 215 0.75 -5.20 -10.77
C LYS A 215 0.84 -3.87 -10.00
N ASP A 216 0.22 -3.81 -8.83
CA ASP A 216 0.16 -2.59 -8.02
C ASP A 216 1.56 -2.26 -7.46
N ALA A 217 2.34 -3.28 -7.09
CA ALA A 217 3.73 -3.12 -6.69
C ALA A 217 4.60 -2.55 -7.81
N LEU A 218 4.45 -3.03 -9.05
CA LEU A 218 5.20 -2.53 -10.20
C LEU A 218 4.83 -1.06 -10.51
N LEU A 219 3.55 -0.71 -10.44
CA LEU A 219 3.10 0.68 -10.55
C LEU A 219 3.67 1.54 -9.41
N GLY A 220 3.67 1.03 -8.18
CA GLY A 220 4.27 1.68 -7.02
C GLY A 220 5.76 1.99 -7.23
N GLN A 221 6.53 1.04 -7.78
CA GLN A 221 7.93 1.26 -8.16
C GLN A 221 8.07 2.38 -9.18
N ILE A 222 7.27 2.36 -10.26
CA ILE A 222 7.31 3.39 -11.30
C ILE A 222 7.01 4.77 -10.70
N PHE A 223 5.91 4.89 -9.95
CA PHE A 223 5.52 6.16 -9.32
C PHE A 223 6.57 6.65 -8.32
N THR A 224 7.18 5.76 -7.55
CA THR A 224 8.23 6.11 -6.59
C THR A 224 9.47 6.65 -7.30
N ASN A 225 9.92 5.99 -8.36
CA ASN A 225 11.06 6.45 -9.14
C ASN A 225 10.81 7.80 -9.84
N VAL A 226 9.61 8.00 -10.39
CA VAL A 226 9.20 9.31 -10.96
C VAL A 226 9.13 10.39 -9.88
N ALA A 227 8.62 10.06 -8.69
CA ALA A 227 8.48 11.02 -7.58
C ALA A 227 9.84 11.41 -6.95
N GLN A 228 10.86 10.58 -7.07
CA GLN A 228 12.23 10.90 -6.62
C GLN A 228 12.92 11.96 -7.49
N PHE A 229 12.48 12.14 -8.73
CA PHE A 229 13.05 13.15 -9.61
C PHE A 229 12.72 14.57 -9.12
N LYS A 230 13.74 15.30 -8.70
CA LYS A 230 13.62 16.64 -8.11
C LYS A 230 13.65 17.79 -9.14
N GLY A 231 13.88 17.47 -10.41
CA GLY A 231 13.95 18.44 -11.49
C GLY A 231 15.15 18.28 -12.40
N PRO A 232 15.23 19.05 -13.51
CA PRO A 232 16.24 18.86 -14.58
C PRO A 232 17.69 19.05 -14.16
N GLN A 233 17.93 19.72 -13.02
CA GLN A 233 19.27 20.00 -12.49
C GLN A 233 19.80 18.86 -11.59
N TYR A 234 18.96 17.85 -11.33
CA TYR A 234 19.28 16.75 -10.43
C TYR A 234 19.45 15.44 -11.21
N ASP A 235 19.89 14.41 -10.52
CA ASP A 235 20.06 13.07 -11.08
C ASP A 235 18.74 12.51 -11.64
N ALA A 236 18.80 12.02 -12.87
CA ALA A 236 17.68 11.41 -13.60
C ALA A 236 17.68 9.89 -13.59
N SER A 237 18.55 9.25 -12.81
CA SER A 237 18.63 7.78 -12.75
C SER A 237 17.27 7.14 -12.43
N GLY A 238 16.49 7.76 -11.55
CA GLY A 238 15.13 7.34 -11.24
C GLY A 238 14.18 7.37 -12.44
N LEU A 239 14.32 8.35 -13.35
CA LEU A 239 13.48 8.40 -14.56
C LEU A 239 13.85 7.30 -15.56
N ILE A 240 15.13 6.97 -15.67
CA ILE A 240 15.60 5.87 -16.54
C ILE A 240 15.06 4.54 -16.03
N GLU A 241 15.12 4.33 -14.72
CA GLU A 241 14.57 3.14 -14.08
C GLU A 241 13.04 3.06 -14.23
N ALA A 242 12.34 4.19 -14.05
CA ALA A 242 10.90 4.26 -14.27
C ALA A 242 10.49 3.89 -15.70
N GLU A 243 11.27 4.30 -16.70
CA GLU A 243 11.05 3.94 -18.12
C GLU A 243 11.18 2.42 -18.33
N LEU A 244 12.25 1.80 -17.80
CA LEU A 244 12.45 0.35 -17.86
C LEU A 244 11.33 -0.44 -17.18
N LEU A 245 10.88 0.04 -16.02
CA LEU A 245 9.77 -0.55 -15.27
C LEU A 245 8.44 -0.37 -16.03
N LEU A 246 8.23 0.77 -16.68
CA LEU A 246 7.04 1.03 -17.49
C LEU A 246 6.99 0.09 -18.70
N ASP A 247 8.10 -0.13 -19.37
CA ASP A 247 8.21 -1.11 -20.46
C ASP A 247 7.90 -2.54 -19.95
N ARG A 248 8.37 -2.90 -18.75
CA ARG A 248 8.04 -4.17 -18.11
C ARG A 248 6.54 -4.26 -17.83
N PHE A 249 5.93 -3.19 -17.33
CA PHE A 249 4.50 -3.11 -17.05
C PHE A 249 3.66 -3.34 -18.30
N VAL A 250 3.99 -2.66 -19.40
CA VAL A 250 3.30 -2.81 -20.69
C VAL A 250 3.40 -4.25 -21.21
N ARG A 251 4.57 -4.88 -21.11
CA ARG A 251 4.75 -6.27 -21.54
C ARG A 251 4.02 -7.27 -20.66
N ARG A 252 4.00 -7.06 -19.35
CA ARG A 252 3.40 -8.02 -18.40
C ARG A 252 1.89 -7.86 -18.27
N TYR A 253 1.39 -6.63 -18.39
CA TYR A 253 -0.01 -6.27 -18.19
C TYR A 253 -0.58 -5.45 -19.36
N PRO A 254 -0.54 -5.96 -20.61
CA PRO A 254 -0.89 -5.18 -21.81
C PRO A 254 -2.35 -4.68 -21.81
N ALA A 255 -3.28 -5.48 -21.31
CA ALA A 255 -4.69 -5.09 -21.23
C ALA A 255 -4.92 -3.96 -20.22
N ASP A 256 -4.21 -3.97 -19.08
CA ASP A 256 -4.31 -2.89 -18.08
C ASP A 256 -3.62 -1.62 -18.56
N ALA A 257 -2.48 -1.74 -19.25
CA ALA A 257 -1.76 -0.61 -19.84
C ALA A 257 -2.65 0.14 -20.86
N LEU A 258 -3.32 -0.60 -21.75
CA LEU A 258 -4.22 -0.03 -22.76
C LEU A 258 -5.47 0.62 -22.14
N ARG A 259 -6.12 -0.08 -21.19
CA ARG A 259 -7.38 0.41 -20.59
C ARG A 259 -7.20 1.65 -19.71
N SER A 260 -6.09 1.74 -19.00
CA SER A 260 -5.85 2.82 -18.05
C SER A 260 -5.28 4.08 -18.67
N GLY A 261 -4.66 4.00 -19.84
CA GLY A 261 -3.87 5.09 -20.43
C GLY A 261 -2.66 5.53 -19.59
N ILE A 262 -2.40 4.82 -18.48
CA ILE A 262 -1.31 5.16 -17.55
C ILE A 262 0.04 5.07 -18.24
N ALA A 263 0.23 4.04 -19.09
CA ALA A 263 1.49 3.83 -19.78
C ALA A 263 1.84 5.00 -20.70
N GLU A 264 0.87 5.52 -21.46
CA GLU A 264 1.05 6.68 -22.33
C GLU A 264 1.28 7.96 -21.53
N GLY A 265 0.46 8.21 -20.50
CA GLY A 265 0.60 9.41 -19.67
C GLY A 265 1.91 9.45 -18.86
N LEU A 266 2.35 8.32 -18.30
CA LEU A 266 3.63 8.23 -17.61
C LEU A 266 4.80 8.28 -18.57
N GLY A 267 4.72 7.58 -19.71
CA GLY A 267 5.74 7.63 -20.76
C GLY A 267 5.99 9.05 -21.23
N SER A 268 4.95 9.78 -21.60
CA SER A 268 5.05 11.19 -22.01
C SER A 268 5.65 12.08 -20.91
N ARG A 269 5.30 11.87 -19.65
CA ARG A 269 5.85 12.62 -18.52
C ARG A 269 7.33 12.33 -18.28
N ILE A 270 7.73 11.07 -18.36
CA ILE A 270 9.14 10.65 -18.22
C ILE A 270 9.95 11.24 -19.37
N ASP A 271 9.44 11.12 -20.60
CA ASP A 271 10.08 11.64 -21.82
C ASP A 271 10.29 13.15 -21.73
N GLU A 272 9.27 13.92 -21.39
CA GLU A 272 9.37 15.38 -21.16
C GLU A 272 10.38 15.72 -20.06
N SER A 273 10.39 14.99 -18.93
CA SER A 273 11.32 15.26 -17.83
C SER A 273 12.78 15.03 -18.25
N ARG A 274 13.04 13.97 -19.02
CA ARG A 274 14.38 13.68 -19.58
C ARG A 274 14.78 14.71 -20.61
N ALA A 275 13.88 15.10 -21.50
CA ALA A 275 14.11 16.14 -22.49
C ALA A 275 14.45 17.49 -21.84
N GLN A 276 13.75 17.86 -20.76
CA GLN A 276 14.05 19.08 -19.99
C GLN A 276 15.43 19.04 -19.35
N GLN A 277 15.89 17.89 -18.85
CA GLN A 277 17.24 17.75 -18.32
C GLN A 277 18.31 18.01 -19.40
N ILE A 278 18.10 17.46 -20.61
CA ILE A 278 19.00 17.68 -21.74
C ILE A 278 18.96 19.16 -22.18
N LEU A 279 17.76 19.78 -22.19
CA LEU A 279 17.57 21.19 -22.49
C LEU A 279 18.37 22.09 -21.54
N GLU A 280 18.26 21.85 -20.21
CA GLU A 280 19.03 22.61 -19.22
C GLU A 280 20.53 22.43 -19.37
N THR A 281 20.98 21.22 -19.70
CA THR A 281 22.39 20.95 -20.00
C THR A 281 22.86 21.78 -21.21
N GLY A 282 22.06 21.87 -22.29
CA GLY A 282 22.35 22.69 -23.46
C GLY A 282 22.39 24.18 -23.13
N ARG A 283 21.45 24.68 -22.33
CA ARG A 283 21.44 26.08 -21.85
C ARG A 283 22.67 26.39 -21.00
N TRP A 284 23.11 25.46 -20.18
CA TRP A 284 24.35 25.63 -19.41
C TRP A 284 25.55 25.80 -20.30
N TYR A 285 25.70 25.01 -21.38
CA TYR A 285 26.79 25.21 -22.37
C TYR A 285 26.73 26.58 -23.08
N ILE A 286 25.51 27.03 -23.47
CA ILE A 286 25.32 28.39 -24.01
C ILE A 286 25.82 29.44 -23.03
N SER A 287 25.47 29.35 -21.75
CA SER A 287 25.89 30.30 -20.73
C SER A 287 27.39 30.35 -20.51
N ARG A 288 28.13 29.33 -20.92
CA ARG A 288 29.59 29.22 -20.88
C ARG A 288 30.27 29.63 -22.17
N GLY A 289 29.49 29.98 -23.22
CA GLY A 289 30.01 30.27 -24.55
C GLY A 289 30.52 29.04 -25.31
N ASP A 290 30.20 27.83 -24.86
CA ASP A 290 30.56 26.59 -25.54
C ASP A 290 29.45 26.17 -26.53
N GLU A 291 29.43 26.88 -27.65
CA GLU A 291 28.45 26.69 -28.71
C GLU A 291 28.52 25.27 -29.36
N PRO A 292 29.70 24.70 -29.65
CA PRO A 292 29.77 23.34 -30.20
C PRO A 292 29.11 22.29 -29.31
N SER A 293 29.36 22.34 -28.02
CA SER A 293 28.76 21.41 -27.02
C SER A 293 27.25 21.65 -26.92
N ALA A 294 26.79 22.90 -26.91
CA ALA A 294 25.37 23.22 -26.88
C ALA A 294 24.62 22.65 -28.09
N ARG A 295 25.17 22.85 -29.29
CA ARG A 295 24.61 22.31 -30.56
C ARG A 295 24.54 20.77 -30.52
N PHE A 296 25.58 20.12 -30.03
CA PHE A 296 25.61 18.67 -29.91
C PHE A 296 24.51 18.17 -28.98
N VAL A 297 24.36 18.75 -27.79
CA VAL A 297 23.36 18.40 -26.80
C VAL A 297 21.95 18.64 -27.34
N PHE A 298 21.69 19.77 -27.98
CA PHE A 298 20.37 20.07 -28.53
C PHE A 298 19.99 19.14 -29.70
N LYS A 299 20.92 18.83 -30.62
CA LYS A 299 20.69 17.80 -31.64
C LYS A 299 20.37 16.45 -31.06
N ARG A 300 21.02 16.07 -29.96
CA ARG A 300 20.73 14.84 -29.22
C ARG A 300 19.32 14.86 -28.65
N LEU A 301 18.88 15.98 -28.03
CA LEU A 301 17.54 16.17 -27.52
C LEU A 301 16.48 15.96 -28.62
N LEU A 302 16.62 16.67 -29.74
CA LEU A 302 15.67 16.58 -30.87
C LEU A 302 15.58 15.17 -31.46
N ARG A 303 16.68 14.42 -31.46
CA ARG A 303 16.71 13.03 -31.93
C ARG A 303 16.04 12.05 -30.98
N LEU A 304 16.25 12.21 -29.66
CA LEU A 304 15.79 11.26 -28.67
C LEU A 304 14.36 11.54 -28.18
N HIS A 305 13.96 12.81 -28.12
CA HIS A 305 12.73 13.28 -27.53
C HIS A 305 11.98 14.30 -28.43
N PRO A 306 11.70 13.97 -29.69
CA PRO A 306 11.21 14.95 -30.69
C PRO A 306 9.79 15.48 -30.37
N ALA A 307 8.97 14.71 -29.65
CA ALA A 307 7.57 15.03 -29.37
C ALA A 307 7.35 15.85 -28.10
N THR A 308 8.42 16.32 -27.45
CA THR A 308 8.35 17.01 -26.16
C THR A 308 8.28 18.54 -26.30
N ASN A 309 7.75 19.21 -25.26
CA ASN A 309 7.79 20.68 -25.18
C ASN A 309 9.23 21.21 -25.06
N ALA A 310 10.12 20.43 -24.45
CA ALA A 310 11.54 20.74 -24.41
C ALA A 310 12.16 20.75 -25.81
N ALA A 311 11.76 19.83 -26.70
CA ALA A 311 12.20 19.80 -28.06
C ALA A 311 11.76 21.07 -28.83
N GLN A 312 10.50 21.46 -28.69
CA GLN A 312 9.98 22.70 -29.29
C GLN A 312 10.73 23.94 -28.78
N THR A 313 11.03 23.97 -27.48
CA THR A 313 11.83 25.05 -26.88
C THR A 313 13.27 25.05 -27.44
N THR A 314 13.84 23.86 -27.62
CA THR A 314 15.18 23.69 -28.20
C THR A 314 15.23 24.22 -29.63
N ILE A 315 14.23 23.93 -30.46
CA ILE A 315 14.13 24.45 -31.84
C ILE A 315 14.16 25.99 -31.83
N ARG A 316 13.30 26.62 -31.01
CA ARG A 316 13.25 28.09 -30.87
C ARG A 316 14.59 28.70 -30.43
N ILE A 317 15.33 28.03 -29.55
CA ILE A 317 16.65 28.47 -29.14
C ILE A 317 17.62 28.37 -30.33
N MET A 318 17.63 27.25 -31.05
CA MET A 318 18.54 27.03 -32.18
C MET A 318 18.26 28.00 -33.36
N GLU A 319 16.99 28.36 -33.59
CA GLU A 319 16.57 29.40 -34.53
C GLU A 319 17.10 30.77 -34.12
N ARG A 320 16.92 31.16 -32.86
CA ARG A 320 17.40 32.44 -32.32
C ARG A 320 18.91 32.58 -32.38
N GLU A 321 19.64 31.51 -32.15
CA GLU A 321 21.12 31.48 -32.25
C GLU A 321 21.60 31.34 -33.71
N GLY A 322 20.68 31.25 -34.68
CA GLY A 322 21.03 31.10 -36.12
C GLY A 322 21.62 29.74 -36.49
N TRP A 323 21.35 28.70 -35.71
CA TRP A 323 21.90 27.35 -35.96
C TRP A 323 21.04 26.49 -36.88
N ILE A 324 19.78 26.87 -37.06
CA ILE A 324 18.81 26.29 -38.00
C ILE A 324 17.99 27.44 -38.62
N GLU A 325 17.53 27.24 -39.87
CA GLU A 325 16.66 28.18 -40.55
C GLU A 325 15.24 28.13 -39.97
N LYS A 326 14.61 29.33 -39.89
CA LYS A 326 13.20 29.44 -39.48
C LYS A 326 12.31 28.88 -40.59
N PRO A 327 11.30 28.04 -40.30
CA PRO A 327 10.37 27.57 -41.31
C PRO A 327 9.69 28.74 -42.02
N ALA A 328 9.67 28.74 -43.36
CA ALA A 328 9.16 29.84 -44.21
C ALA A 328 7.69 30.22 -43.95
N ASP A 329 6.90 29.33 -43.35
CA ASP A 329 5.47 29.56 -43.06
C ASP A 329 5.22 30.48 -41.86
N GLN A 330 6.21 30.72 -41.01
CA GLN A 330 6.08 31.66 -39.87
C GLN A 330 6.48 33.11 -40.25
N GLU A 331 7.30 33.27 -41.24
CA GLU A 331 7.72 34.61 -41.72
C GLU A 331 6.57 35.37 -42.39
N SER A 332 5.65 34.65 -43.04
CA SER A 332 4.45 35.23 -43.65
C SER A 332 3.43 35.74 -42.62
N ALA A 333 3.30 35.07 -41.49
CA ALA A 333 2.32 35.43 -40.42
C ALA A 333 2.80 36.63 -39.58
N GLU A 334 4.11 36.81 -39.38
CA GLU A 334 4.66 37.96 -38.65
C GLU A 334 4.65 39.25 -39.51
N VAL A 335 4.83 39.12 -40.83
CA VAL A 335 4.73 40.26 -41.77
C VAL A 335 3.28 40.73 -41.88
N GLU A 336 2.31 39.85 -41.95
CA GLU A 336 0.89 40.18 -42.03
C GLU A 336 0.35 40.84 -40.74
N GLN A 337 0.87 40.48 -39.54
CA GLN A 337 0.52 41.12 -38.27
C GLN A 337 1.20 42.49 -38.09
N SER A 338 2.34 42.74 -38.70
CA SER A 338 3.02 44.05 -38.64
C SER A 338 2.40 45.07 -39.59
N GLU A 339 1.79 44.64 -40.70
CA GLU A 339 1.09 45.53 -41.63
C GLU A 339 -0.32 45.92 -41.19
N VAL A 340 -0.99 45.14 -40.38
CA VAL A 340 -2.32 45.42 -39.86
C VAL A 340 -2.29 46.36 -38.62
N GLY A 341 -1.10 46.58 -38.02
CA GLY A 341 -0.87 47.45 -36.86
C GLY A 341 -0.36 48.85 -37.15
N SER A 342 -0.27 49.25 -38.43
CA SER A 342 0.12 50.60 -38.89
C SER A 342 -1.07 51.29 -39.50
#